data_5ee8f6d5269fdc9b7d46adfbd7a00f12
#
_entry.id   5ee8f6d5269fdc9b7d46adfbd7a00f12
#
_cell.length_a   1.000
_cell.length_b   1.000
_cell.length_c   1.000
_cell.angle_alpha   90.00
_cell.angle_beta   90.00
_cell.angle_gamma   90.00
#
_symmetry.space_group_name_H-M   'P 1'
#
loop_
_entity.id
_entity.type
_entity.pdbx_description
1 polymer ?
#
loop_
_entity_poly.entity_id
_entity_poly.type
_entity_poly.pdbx_seq_one_letter_code
_entity_poly.pdbx_strand_id
1 'polypeptide(L)'
;FWFEQPVDHSDPAKGTFRQRVLLGHKQSDAPVIVELEGYNIWSSEEGELANILKGNQLTIEHRFFDQSVPEGGIPWENLTIKQAADDQHEIIQAIRQKIYPASKWISTGISKGGQTTIFHRYFYPADVDISVPYVAPLNLEYVDPRLDKFLNRLGTAKSGVKALFNWEDLNTCHYTIRDFQTMCFEHLDTL
;
A
#
# COMPACT_ATOMS: atom_id res chain seq x y z
N PHE A 1 9.25 -6.45 16.78
CA PHE A 1 8.58 -6.14 18.05
C PHE A 1 7.10 -5.89 17.82
N TRP A 2 6.35 -5.80 18.92
CA TRP A 2 4.94 -5.50 18.92
C TRP A 2 4.71 -4.10 19.47
N PHE A 3 3.81 -3.35 18.83
CA PHE A 3 3.36 -2.04 19.29
C PHE A 3 1.89 -2.14 19.67
N GLU A 4 1.55 -1.71 20.88
CA GLU A 4 0.17 -1.71 21.33
C GLU A 4 -0.56 -0.49 20.76
N GLN A 5 -1.69 -0.74 20.08
CA GLN A 5 -2.52 0.27 19.43
C GLN A 5 -3.96 0.19 19.95
N PRO A 6 -4.67 1.30 20.05
CA PRO A 6 -6.11 1.25 20.29
C PRO A 6 -6.83 0.69 19.06
N VAL A 7 -7.86 -0.11 19.30
CA VAL A 7 -8.76 -0.54 18.21
C VAL A 7 -9.38 0.67 17.53
N ASP A 8 -9.76 1.67 18.32
CA ASP A 8 -10.31 2.94 17.84
C ASP A 8 -9.56 4.10 18.51
N HIS A 9 -8.81 4.88 17.73
CA HIS A 9 -8.07 6.05 18.24
C HIS A 9 -8.99 7.16 18.78
N SER A 10 -10.25 7.19 18.34
CA SER A 10 -11.25 8.14 18.86
C SER A 10 -11.93 7.67 20.16
N ASP A 11 -11.87 6.38 20.45
CA ASP A 11 -12.43 5.77 21.65
C ASP A 11 -11.55 4.63 22.17
N PRO A 12 -10.46 4.94 22.88
CA PRO A 12 -9.54 3.91 23.40
C PRO A 12 -10.17 2.90 24.36
N ALA A 13 -11.39 3.19 24.89
CA ALA A 13 -12.11 2.25 25.74
C ALA A 13 -12.60 0.99 25.01
N LYS A 14 -12.59 1.00 23.67
CA LYS A 14 -12.92 -0.18 22.83
C LYS A 14 -11.85 -1.28 22.85
N GLY A 15 -10.77 -1.09 23.58
CA GLY A 15 -9.69 -2.06 23.71
C GLY A 15 -8.51 -1.79 22.81
N THR A 16 -7.52 -2.69 22.89
CA THR A 16 -6.25 -2.58 22.15
C THR A 16 -5.97 -3.83 21.34
N PHE A 17 -5.05 -3.71 20.38
CA PHE A 17 -4.45 -4.83 19.66
C PHE A 17 -2.94 -4.63 19.57
N ARG A 18 -2.22 -5.69 19.24
CA ARG A 18 -0.78 -5.63 19.02
C ARG A 18 -0.49 -5.60 17.54
N GLN A 19 0.16 -4.53 17.10
CA GLN A 19 0.59 -4.35 15.72
C GLN A 19 2.03 -4.79 15.54
N ARG A 20 2.28 -5.59 14.49
CA ARG A 20 3.61 -6.08 14.17
C ARG A 20 4.43 -5.01 13.50
N VAL A 21 5.66 -4.84 13.99
CA VAL A 21 6.63 -3.87 13.46
C VAL A 21 8.00 -4.53 13.37
N LEU A 22 8.69 -4.34 12.26
CA LEU A 22 10.09 -4.75 12.10
C LEU A 22 10.97 -3.51 12.07
N LEU A 23 12.12 -3.59 12.75
CA LEU A 23 13.14 -2.55 12.73
C LEU A 23 14.49 -3.15 12.35
N GLY A 24 14.98 -2.80 11.18
CA GLY A 24 16.33 -3.06 10.71
C GLY A 24 17.22 -1.87 11.05
N HIS A 25 18.01 -2.00 12.12
CA HIS A 25 18.95 -0.95 12.55
C HIS A 25 20.30 -1.11 11.85
N LYS A 26 20.80 -0.02 11.29
CA LYS A 26 22.17 0.09 10.74
C LYS A 26 23.04 1.07 11.52
N GLN A 27 22.60 2.31 11.61
CA GLN A 27 23.33 3.40 12.26
C GLN A 27 22.37 4.41 12.87
N SER A 28 22.74 5.01 13.98
CA SER A 28 21.88 5.94 14.73
C SER A 28 21.63 7.27 14.02
N ASP A 29 22.51 7.66 13.11
CA ASP A 29 22.47 8.91 12.33
C ASP A 29 22.04 8.71 10.87
N ALA A 30 21.87 7.44 10.44
CA ALA A 30 21.37 7.15 9.11
C ALA A 30 19.89 7.54 8.97
N PRO A 31 19.41 7.82 7.74
CA PRO A 31 17.99 8.07 7.51
C PRO A 31 17.14 6.85 7.89
N VAL A 32 15.90 7.09 8.28
CA VAL A 32 14.92 6.04 8.57
C VAL A 32 13.95 5.96 7.41
N ILE A 33 13.90 4.79 6.79
CA ILE A 33 12.93 4.45 5.74
C ILE A 33 11.78 3.71 6.41
N VAL A 34 10.60 4.33 6.40
CA VAL A 34 9.38 3.73 6.92
C VAL A 34 8.63 3.07 5.78
N GLU A 35 8.60 1.76 5.77
CA GLU A 35 7.83 0.97 4.82
C GLU A 35 6.44 0.72 5.40
N LEU A 36 5.45 1.34 4.78
CA LEU A 36 4.05 1.28 5.19
C LEU A 36 3.35 0.19 4.38
N GLU A 37 3.10 -0.94 5.03
CA GLU A 37 2.44 -2.05 4.37
C GLU A 37 0.97 -1.74 4.09
N GLY A 38 0.46 -2.29 2.99
CA GLY A 38 -0.97 -2.26 2.69
C GLY A 38 -1.74 -3.42 3.30
N TYR A 39 -1.01 -4.47 3.67
CA TYR A 39 -1.51 -5.75 4.18
C TYR A 39 -0.56 -6.25 5.29
N ASN A 40 -0.20 -7.54 5.25
CA ASN A 40 0.78 -8.14 6.14
C ASN A 40 2.23 -7.84 5.68
N ILE A 41 3.17 -8.03 6.58
CA ILE A 41 4.60 -8.00 6.26
C ILE A 41 4.99 -9.31 5.59
N TRP A 42 5.30 -9.25 4.29
CA TRP A 42 5.66 -10.43 3.49
C TRP A 42 7.11 -10.87 3.67
N SER A 43 8.02 -9.92 3.93
CA SER A 43 9.45 -10.18 4.03
C SER A 43 10.08 -9.33 5.12
N SER A 44 11.15 -9.83 5.71
CA SER A 44 12.03 -9.07 6.59
C SER A 44 13.28 -8.53 5.88
N GLU A 45 13.36 -8.68 4.57
CA GLU A 45 14.47 -8.18 3.77
C GLU A 45 14.42 -6.66 3.64
N GLU A 46 15.58 -6.08 3.38
CA GLU A 46 15.67 -4.65 3.16
C GLU A 46 15.05 -4.25 1.82
N GLY A 47 14.19 -3.25 1.86
CA GLY A 47 13.59 -2.65 0.69
C GLY A 47 14.61 -1.82 -0.13
N GLU A 48 14.20 -1.48 -1.37
CA GLU A 48 15.06 -0.77 -2.32
C GLU A 48 15.60 0.54 -1.76
N LEU A 49 14.76 1.39 -1.16
CA LEU A 49 15.19 2.69 -0.62
C LEU A 49 16.14 2.54 0.57
N ALA A 50 15.92 1.57 1.46
CA ALA A 50 16.81 1.29 2.58
C ALA A 50 18.19 0.85 2.08
N ASN A 51 18.23 0.06 1.02
CA ASN A 51 19.47 -0.37 0.38
C ASN A 51 20.21 0.79 -0.33
N ILE A 52 19.50 1.60 -1.11
CA ILE A 52 20.08 2.74 -1.84
C ILE A 52 20.64 3.78 -0.87
N LEU A 53 19.87 4.13 0.15
CA LEU A 53 20.22 5.19 1.09
C LEU A 53 21.07 4.71 2.27
N LYS A 54 21.34 3.41 2.35
CA LYS A 54 22.05 2.78 3.48
C LYS A 54 21.38 3.10 4.83
N GLY A 55 20.06 3.26 4.81
CA GLY A 55 19.28 3.72 5.95
C GLY A 55 18.79 2.60 6.85
N ASN A 56 18.30 2.98 8.02
CA ASN A 56 17.53 2.09 8.88
C ASN A 56 16.16 1.81 8.24
N GLN A 57 15.61 0.62 8.41
CA GLN A 57 14.28 0.29 7.88
C GLN A 57 13.30 0.02 9.03
N LEU A 58 12.16 0.70 9.00
CA LEU A 58 11.03 0.48 9.89
C LEU A 58 9.85 0.00 9.05
N THR A 59 9.50 -1.29 9.12
CA THR A 59 8.37 -1.86 8.39
C THR A 59 7.18 -2.01 9.31
N ILE A 60 6.04 -1.43 8.94
CA ILE A 60 4.81 -1.40 9.75
C ILE A 60 3.74 -2.23 9.04
N GLU A 61 3.31 -3.33 9.66
CA GLU A 61 2.18 -4.12 9.20
C GLU A 61 0.89 -3.31 9.26
N HIS A 62 0.01 -3.46 8.27
CA HIS A 62 -1.26 -2.75 8.31
C HIS A 62 -2.15 -3.31 9.42
N ARG A 63 -2.92 -2.42 10.11
CA ARG A 63 -3.88 -2.86 11.14
C ARG A 63 -4.80 -3.95 10.61
N PHE A 64 -5.07 -4.94 11.45
CA PHE A 64 -6.00 -6.04 11.23
C PHE A 64 -5.61 -7.01 10.11
N PHE A 65 -4.32 -7.06 9.76
CA PHE A 65 -3.79 -8.08 8.86
C PHE A 65 -2.85 -9.04 9.59
N ASP A 66 -2.85 -10.29 9.14
CA ASP A 66 -2.01 -11.40 9.65
C ASP A 66 -1.93 -11.42 11.18
N GLN A 67 -0.77 -11.08 11.73
CA GLN A 67 -0.52 -11.12 13.17
C GLN A 67 -1.02 -9.87 13.92
N SER A 68 -1.42 -8.83 13.20
CA SER A 68 -1.94 -7.57 13.75
C SER A 68 -3.46 -7.55 13.90
N VAL A 69 -4.07 -8.72 14.09
CA VAL A 69 -5.51 -8.88 14.31
C VAL A 69 -5.82 -8.89 15.80
N PRO A 70 -6.83 -8.13 16.29
CA PRO A 70 -7.27 -8.18 17.69
C PRO A 70 -7.79 -9.56 18.09
N GLU A 71 -7.64 -9.90 19.38
CA GLU A 71 -8.35 -11.04 19.95
C GLU A 71 -9.87 -10.84 19.81
N GLY A 72 -10.56 -11.86 19.29
CA GLY A 72 -12.01 -11.77 19.05
C GLY A 72 -12.40 -11.40 17.61
N GLY A 73 -11.44 -11.11 16.73
CA GLY A 73 -11.67 -10.88 15.31
C GLY A 73 -11.54 -9.43 14.88
N ILE A 74 -11.81 -9.17 13.62
CA ILE A 74 -11.60 -7.86 13.00
C ILE A 74 -12.82 -6.96 13.22
N PRO A 75 -12.66 -5.81 13.91
CA PRO A 75 -13.70 -4.78 13.99
C PRO A 75 -13.68 -3.95 12.69
N TRP A 76 -14.40 -4.42 11.68
CA TRP A 76 -14.37 -3.87 10.31
C TRP A 76 -14.67 -2.38 10.23
N GLU A 77 -15.50 -1.86 11.12
CA GLU A 77 -15.82 -0.44 11.23
C GLU A 77 -14.61 0.44 11.58
N ASN A 78 -13.59 -0.16 12.20
CA ASN A 78 -12.34 0.50 12.55
C ASN A 78 -11.20 0.26 11.54
N LEU A 79 -11.43 -0.52 10.48
CA LEU A 79 -10.51 -0.67 9.36
C LEU A 79 -10.68 0.50 8.39
N THR A 80 -10.28 1.68 8.82
CA THR A 80 -10.37 2.91 8.02
C THR A 80 -9.01 3.48 7.69
N ILE A 81 -8.96 4.30 6.64
CA ILE A 81 -7.75 5.02 6.21
C ILE A 81 -7.18 5.89 7.35
N LYS A 82 -8.06 6.58 8.08
CA LYS A 82 -7.64 7.47 9.17
C LYS A 82 -7.06 6.69 10.35
N GLN A 83 -7.71 5.61 10.77
CA GLN A 83 -7.23 4.77 11.86
C GLN A 83 -5.86 4.14 11.53
N ALA A 84 -5.65 3.72 10.27
CA ALA A 84 -4.36 3.19 9.84
C ALA A 84 -3.26 4.27 9.85
N ALA A 85 -3.60 5.50 9.45
CA ALA A 85 -2.67 6.62 9.51
C ALA A 85 -2.32 7.01 10.95
N ASP A 86 -3.28 6.91 11.89
CA ASP A 86 -3.07 7.15 13.31
C ASP A 86 -2.10 6.13 13.91
N ASP A 87 -2.26 4.84 13.60
CA ASP A 87 -1.32 3.80 14.02
C ASP A 87 0.11 4.11 13.58
N GLN A 88 0.27 4.47 12.31
CA GLN A 88 1.57 4.78 11.73
C GLN A 88 2.20 6.00 12.38
N HIS A 89 1.41 7.03 12.64
CA HIS A 89 1.82 8.22 13.36
C HIS A 89 2.40 7.88 14.74
N GLU A 90 1.66 7.14 15.55
CA GLU A 90 2.08 6.77 16.91
C GLU A 90 3.39 5.97 16.90
N ILE A 91 3.53 5.01 16.00
CA ILE A 91 4.77 4.22 15.86
C ILE A 91 5.93 5.12 15.44
N ILE A 92 5.75 5.95 14.40
CA ILE A 92 6.79 6.85 13.90
C ILE A 92 7.24 7.80 15.00
N GLN A 93 6.32 8.43 15.72
CA GLN A 93 6.64 9.35 16.81
C GLN A 93 7.39 8.64 17.94
N ALA A 94 6.94 7.46 18.35
CA ALA A 94 7.59 6.70 19.41
C ALA A 94 9.04 6.32 19.06
N ILE A 95 9.25 5.82 17.82
CA ILE A 95 10.58 5.40 17.35
C ILE A 95 11.47 6.62 17.12
N ARG A 96 10.94 7.72 16.57
CA ARG A 96 11.69 8.96 16.40
C ARG A 96 12.20 9.47 17.74
N GLN A 97 11.34 9.65 18.71
CA GLN A 97 11.72 10.23 19.99
C GLN A 97 12.71 9.38 20.76
N LYS A 98 12.59 8.06 20.70
CA LYS A 98 13.39 7.14 21.52
C LYS A 98 14.69 6.69 20.87
N ILE A 99 14.73 6.57 19.54
CA ILE A 99 15.81 5.88 18.84
C ILE A 99 16.50 6.81 17.82
N TYR A 100 15.73 7.56 17.01
CA TYR A 100 16.26 8.33 15.89
C TYR A 100 15.81 9.81 15.90
N PRO A 101 16.12 10.58 16.95
CA PRO A 101 15.58 11.94 17.11
C PRO A 101 16.15 12.95 16.09
N ALA A 102 17.31 12.69 15.52
CA ALA A 102 17.99 13.57 14.57
C ALA A 102 17.99 13.08 13.13
N SER A 103 17.48 11.88 12.87
CA SER A 103 17.49 11.27 11.53
C SER A 103 16.48 11.92 10.60
N LYS A 104 16.75 11.85 9.29
CA LYS A 104 15.79 12.13 8.25
C LYS A 104 14.83 10.93 8.09
N TRP A 105 13.56 11.22 7.84
CA TRP A 105 12.50 10.22 7.74
C TRP A 105 11.89 10.20 6.36
N ILE A 106 11.78 9.02 5.78
CA ILE A 106 11.26 8.82 4.42
C ILE A 106 10.21 7.71 4.49
N SER A 107 8.98 8.00 4.11
CA SER A 107 7.94 6.97 3.99
C SER A 107 7.90 6.39 2.59
N THR A 108 7.62 5.11 2.49
CA THR A 108 7.47 4.37 1.23
C THR A 108 6.46 3.23 1.39
N GLY A 109 6.10 2.61 0.29
CA GLY A 109 5.23 1.44 0.21
C GLY A 109 4.85 1.16 -1.22
N ILE A 110 4.47 -0.08 -1.52
CA ILE A 110 4.18 -0.56 -2.87
C ILE A 110 2.68 -0.89 -2.98
N SER A 111 2.05 -0.54 -4.11
CA SER A 111 0.65 -0.85 -4.42
C SER A 111 -0.29 -0.27 -3.35
N LYS A 112 -1.03 -1.08 -2.60
CA LYS A 112 -1.83 -0.61 -1.46
C LYS A 112 -0.95 0.04 -0.37
N GLY A 113 0.29 -0.42 -0.16
CA GLY A 113 1.27 0.24 0.70
C GLY A 113 1.65 1.63 0.18
N GLY A 114 1.70 1.81 -1.14
CA GLY A 114 1.84 3.13 -1.77
C GLY A 114 0.63 4.04 -1.50
N GLN A 115 -0.60 3.52 -1.54
CA GLN A 115 -1.78 4.27 -1.09
C GLN A 115 -1.68 4.66 0.38
N THR A 116 -1.29 3.72 1.23
CA THR A 116 -1.08 3.94 2.67
C THR A 116 -0.08 5.07 2.91
N THR A 117 1.02 5.09 2.13
CA THR A 117 2.02 6.17 2.17
C THR A 117 1.43 7.54 1.81
N ILE A 118 0.58 7.62 0.79
CA ILE A 118 -0.10 8.86 0.40
C ILE A 118 -1.07 9.31 1.50
N PHE A 119 -1.86 8.40 2.05
CA PHE A 119 -2.83 8.72 3.09
C PHE A 119 -2.16 9.14 4.40
N HIS A 120 -1.10 8.46 4.81
CA HIS A 120 -0.30 8.88 5.95
C HIS A 120 0.23 10.31 5.76
N ARG A 121 0.80 10.62 4.58
CA ARG A 121 1.29 11.97 4.27
C ARG A 121 0.20 13.03 4.29
N TYR A 122 -1.02 12.67 3.89
CA TYR A 122 -2.17 13.58 3.93
C TYR A 122 -2.57 13.94 5.37
N PHE A 123 -2.67 12.95 6.26
CA PHE A 123 -3.09 13.18 7.65
C PHE A 123 -1.96 13.71 8.52
N TYR A 124 -0.73 13.28 8.29
CA TYR A 124 0.45 13.60 9.10
C TYR A 124 1.62 14.12 8.25
N PRO A 125 1.48 15.31 7.65
CA PRO A 125 2.47 15.84 6.71
C PRO A 125 3.84 16.12 7.34
N ALA A 126 3.92 16.28 8.66
CA ALA A 126 5.14 16.58 9.39
C ALA A 126 5.90 15.33 9.89
N ASP A 127 5.33 14.13 9.75
CA ASP A 127 5.93 12.91 10.25
C ASP A 127 7.15 12.46 9.46
N VAL A 128 7.24 12.81 8.21
CA VAL A 128 8.33 12.42 7.34
C VAL A 128 8.78 13.59 6.46
N ASP A 129 10.07 13.63 6.15
CA ASP A 129 10.63 14.66 5.25
C ASP A 129 10.18 14.42 3.80
N ILE A 130 10.17 13.15 3.36
CA ILE A 130 9.86 12.73 1.99
C ILE A 130 8.90 11.55 2.00
N SER A 131 8.04 11.45 0.99
CA SER A 131 7.21 10.27 0.74
C SER A 131 7.44 9.78 -0.69
N VAL A 132 7.71 8.49 -0.84
CA VAL A 132 7.99 7.82 -2.13
C VAL A 132 7.01 6.66 -2.32
N PRO A 133 5.78 6.92 -2.75
CA PRO A 133 4.80 5.87 -3.00
C PRO A 133 5.08 5.18 -4.35
N TYR A 134 5.26 3.86 -4.33
CA TYR A 134 5.41 3.06 -5.55
C TYR A 134 4.06 2.56 -6.03
N VAL A 135 3.77 2.78 -7.32
CA VAL A 135 2.59 2.25 -8.04
C VAL A 135 1.30 2.29 -7.21
N ALA A 136 1.07 3.40 -6.53
CA ALA A 136 -0.07 3.62 -5.65
C ALA A 136 -1.36 3.80 -6.45
N PRO A 137 -2.27 2.80 -6.52
CA PRO A 137 -3.51 2.91 -7.31
C PRO A 137 -4.55 3.72 -6.52
N LEU A 138 -4.79 4.96 -6.90
CA LEU A 138 -5.86 5.77 -6.33
C LEU A 138 -7.14 5.57 -7.12
N ASN A 139 -8.06 4.77 -6.60
CA ASN A 139 -9.39 4.57 -7.13
C ASN A 139 -10.35 5.52 -6.41
N LEU A 140 -11.07 6.33 -7.17
CA LEU A 140 -12.05 7.28 -6.66
C LEU A 140 -13.48 6.74 -6.67
N GLU A 141 -13.67 5.61 -7.33
CA GLU A 141 -14.95 4.93 -7.50
C GLU A 141 -14.77 3.42 -7.29
N TYR A 142 -15.87 2.72 -6.98
CA TYR A 142 -15.87 1.27 -6.79
C TYR A 142 -15.38 0.52 -8.04
N VAL A 143 -15.79 0.98 -9.22
CA VAL A 143 -15.27 0.53 -10.52
C VAL A 143 -14.47 1.69 -11.12
N ASP A 144 -13.19 1.46 -11.40
CA ASP A 144 -12.33 2.49 -12.00
C ASP A 144 -12.68 2.67 -13.50
N PRO A 145 -13.28 3.79 -13.90
CA PRO A 145 -13.67 4.03 -15.28
C PRO A 145 -12.48 4.13 -16.25
N ARG A 146 -11.26 4.33 -15.71
CA ARG A 146 -10.03 4.32 -16.54
C ARG A 146 -9.71 2.91 -17.01
N LEU A 147 -9.92 1.91 -16.14
CA LEU A 147 -9.72 0.50 -16.48
C LEU A 147 -10.73 0.05 -17.54
N ASP A 148 -12.01 0.37 -17.35
CA ASP A 148 -13.05 0.08 -18.32
C ASP A 148 -12.73 0.70 -19.70
N LYS A 149 -12.39 1.99 -19.72
CA LYS A 149 -11.97 2.66 -20.95
C LYS A 149 -10.72 2.04 -21.60
N PHE A 150 -9.76 1.58 -20.81
CA PHE A 150 -8.58 0.90 -21.30
C PHE A 150 -8.94 -0.44 -21.93
N LEU A 151 -9.68 -1.28 -21.21
CA LEU A 151 -10.11 -2.60 -21.69
C LEU A 151 -10.94 -2.50 -22.98
N ASN A 152 -11.85 -1.54 -23.03
CA ASN A 152 -12.67 -1.30 -24.24
C ASN A 152 -11.91 -0.73 -25.45
N ARG A 153 -10.64 -0.34 -25.26
CA ARG A 153 -9.77 0.14 -26.33
C ARG A 153 -8.66 -0.85 -26.74
N LEU A 154 -8.51 -1.92 -25.98
CA LEU A 154 -7.51 -2.93 -26.31
C LEU A 154 -7.75 -3.48 -27.73
N GLY A 155 -6.69 -3.52 -28.52
CA GLY A 155 -6.75 -4.02 -29.88
C GLY A 155 -7.42 -3.09 -30.89
N THR A 156 -7.84 -1.86 -30.51
CA THR A 156 -8.37 -0.88 -31.46
C THR A 156 -7.25 -0.12 -32.17
N ALA A 157 -7.52 0.37 -33.39
CA ALA A 157 -6.56 1.16 -34.17
C ALA A 157 -6.08 2.46 -33.50
N LYS A 158 -6.79 2.91 -32.43
CA LYS A 158 -6.46 4.11 -31.63
C LYS A 158 -5.55 3.84 -30.44
N SER A 159 -5.29 2.57 -30.13
CA SER A 159 -4.43 2.19 -29.01
C SER A 159 -2.98 2.28 -29.42
N GLY A 160 -2.24 3.21 -29.51
CA GLY A 160 -0.78 3.38 -29.80
C GLY A 160 0.08 2.13 -30.09
N VAL A 161 -0.51 0.94 -29.94
CA VAL A 161 0.09 -0.39 -30.19
C VAL A 161 0.38 -0.61 -31.68
N LYS A 162 -0.29 0.10 -32.56
CA LYS A 162 -0.06 0.03 -34.03
C LYS A 162 1.39 0.34 -34.41
N ALA A 163 2.06 1.16 -33.65
CA ALA A 163 3.45 1.55 -33.93
C ALA A 163 4.47 0.47 -33.49
N LEU A 164 4.07 -0.45 -32.60
CA LEU A 164 4.96 -1.48 -32.05
C LEU A 164 4.85 -2.83 -32.76
N PHE A 165 3.67 -3.11 -33.32
CA PHE A 165 3.39 -4.39 -34.00
C PHE A 165 2.72 -4.08 -35.34
N ASN A 166 3.34 -4.38 -36.41
CA ASN A 166 2.87 -4.15 -37.79
C ASN A 166 1.64 -5.04 -38.12
N TRP A 167 0.52 -4.85 -37.39
CA TRP A 167 -0.71 -5.65 -37.53
C TRP A 167 -1.66 -4.99 -38.49
N GLU A 168 -2.01 -5.71 -39.54
CA GLU A 168 -2.88 -5.22 -40.63
C GLU A 168 -4.36 -5.14 -40.19
N ASP A 169 -4.80 -5.87 -39.16
CA ASP A 169 -6.18 -5.86 -38.67
C ASP A 169 -6.31 -5.79 -37.16
N LEU A 170 -6.24 -4.58 -36.62
CA LEU A 170 -6.44 -4.30 -35.20
C LEU A 170 -7.90 -4.45 -34.73
N ASN A 171 -8.88 -4.39 -35.65
CA ASN A 171 -10.27 -4.57 -35.30
C ASN A 171 -10.54 -6.04 -34.98
N THR A 172 -9.97 -6.97 -35.77
CA THR A 172 -10.09 -8.41 -35.49
C THR A 172 -9.53 -8.74 -34.11
N CYS A 173 -8.37 -8.19 -33.72
CA CYS A 173 -7.80 -8.39 -32.40
C CYS A 173 -8.72 -7.89 -31.29
N HIS A 174 -9.30 -6.71 -31.45
CA HIS A 174 -10.27 -6.15 -30.49
C HIS A 174 -11.49 -7.05 -30.31
N TYR A 175 -12.09 -7.50 -31.39
CA TYR A 175 -13.26 -8.40 -31.33
C TYR A 175 -12.90 -9.75 -30.71
N THR A 176 -11.76 -10.33 -31.04
CA THR A 176 -11.29 -11.58 -30.44
C THR A 176 -11.11 -11.45 -28.92
N ILE A 177 -10.54 -10.33 -28.45
CA ILE A 177 -10.39 -10.06 -27.00
C ILE A 177 -11.77 -9.96 -26.34
N ARG A 178 -12.72 -9.24 -26.96
CA ARG A 178 -14.09 -9.12 -26.42
C ARG A 178 -14.83 -10.44 -26.40
N ASP A 179 -14.72 -11.22 -27.45
CA ASP A 179 -15.36 -12.56 -27.51
C ASP A 179 -14.80 -13.48 -26.45
N PHE A 180 -13.46 -13.45 -26.22
CA PHE A 180 -12.81 -14.18 -25.14
C PHE A 180 -13.32 -13.72 -23.76
N GLN A 181 -13.39 -12.41 -23.51
CA GLN A 181 -13.93 -11.86 -22.27
C GLN A 181 -15.38 -12.29 -22.04
N THR A 182 -16.23 -12.20 -23.08
CA THR A 182 -17.62 -12.63 -23.00
C THR A 182 -17.72 -14.12 -22.67
N MET A 183 -16.95 -14.95 -23.34
CA MET A 183 -16.88 -16.39 -23.07
C MET A 183 -16.46 -16.67 -21.61
N CYS A 184 -15.46 -15.95 -21.08
CA CYS A 184 -15.05 -16.09 -19.68
C CYS A 184 -16.19 -15.72 -18.72
N PHE A 185 -16.94 -14.65 -18.98
CA PHE A 185 -18.09 -14.25 -18.16
C PHE A 185 -19.26 -15.24 -18.23
N GLU A 186 -19.55 -15.77 -19.40
CA GLU A 186 -20.62 -16.76 -19.58
C GLU A 186 -20.33 -18.11 -18.92
N HIS A 187 -19.05 -18.40 -18.66
CA HIS A 187 -18.60 -19.68 -18.09
C HIS A 187 -17.94 -19.55 -16.72
N LEU A 188 -18.14 -18.41 -16.03
CA LEU A 188 -17.56 -18.16 -14.69
C LEU A 188 -17.88 -19.28 -13.69
N ASP A 189 -19.05 -19.91 -13.79
CA ASP A 189 -19.49 -20.98 -12.89
C ASP A 189 -18.84 -22.34 -13.20
N THR A 190 -18.07 -22.44 -14.27
CA THR A 190 -17.41 -23.67 -14.72
C THR A 190 -15.88 -23.61 -14.71
N LEU A 191 -15.30 -22.46 -14.35
CA LEU A 191 -13.87 -22.24 -14.13
C LEU A 191 -13.55 -22.36 -12.65
#